data_1a6705742b65e185c094bf9da0e79524
#
_entry.id   1a6705742b65e185c094bf9da0e79524
#
_cell.length_a   1.000
_cell.length_b   1.000
_cell.length_c   1.000
_cell.angle_alpha   90.00
_cell.angle_beta   90.00
_cell.angle_gamma   90.00
#
_symmetry.space_group_name_H-M   'P 1'
#
loop_
_entity.id
_entity.type
_entity.pdbx_description
1 polymer ?
#
loop_
_entity_poly.entity_id
_entity_poly.type
_entity_poly.pdbx_seq_one_letter_code
_entity_poly.pdbx_strand_id
1 'polypeptide(L)'
;RPASLAAPAPAGPAASPPPELAAFAMRRADDLDAERQASYLGVFKDVPRPPRLLQHLLSPAFFDGASSAQLVDLISAEPLIAARVLATVNSAAHGLSRPVNSIGQAVTHLGLNQVRSLCVQHIMRSCFMVDGSERQPLLEATWAASALASELAQRLGLALGVDERGGLVSAVLLSFLGRLATQAHTPLGILQTIPPRNLLARAVAEQGQLGLCAAEIGRLLMAAWGLPGTVVADAADLDQVLVQPPAADARGQRLALGYLCARLGERMAHGELPDLAAFDLAADPGPECFHLRAMAGRPALVGLPAMLRAPDLLGAMQRLRLALKV
;
A
#
# COMPACT_ATOMS: atom_id res chain seq x y z
N ARG A 1 -42.61 4.30 0.99
CA ARG A 1 -42.18 3.08 1.71
C ARG A 1 -40.76 2.80 1.29
N PRO A 2 -39.78 2.75 2.22
CA PRO A 2 -38.42 2.34 1.88
C PRO A 2 -38.41 0.83 1.58
N ALA A 3 -37.73 0.45 0.50
CA ALA A 3 -37.52 -0.94 0.14
C ALA A 3 -36.67 -1.64 1.23
N SER A 4 -37.19 -2.70 1.80
CA SER A 4 -36.52 -3.58 2.73
C SER A 4 -35.32 -4.21 2.03
N LEU A 5 -34.12 -3.88 2.44
CA LEU A 5 -32.89 -4.59 2.04
C LEU A 5 -33.01 -6.02 2.62
N ALA A 6 -33.12 -6.99 1.75
CA ALA A 6 -33.10 -8.39 2.11
C ALA A 6 -31.80 -8.71 2.84
N ALA A 7 -31.89 -9.41 3.96
CA ALA A 7 -30.74 -9.90 4.70
C ALA A 7 -29.86 -10.79 3.78
N PRO A 8 -28.52 -10.67 3.85
CA PRO A 8 -27.66 -11.53 3.06
C PRO A 8 -27.88 -12.99 3.42
N ALA A 9 -27.96 -13.84 2.39
CA ALA A 9 -28.08 -15.29 2.56
C ALA A 9 -26.95 -15.82 3.46
N PRO A 10 -27.20 -16.87 4.28
CA PRO A 10 -26.16 -17.46 5.13
C PRO A 10 -25.02 -17.95 4.26
N ALA A 11 -23.79 -17.57 4.65
CA ALA A 11 -22.57 -18.06 4.00
C ALA A 11 -22.61 -19.60 4.00
N GLY A 12 -22.46 -20.20 2.82
CA GLY A 12 -22.27 -21.64 2.69
C GLY A 12 -21.07 -22.12 3.52
N PRO A 13 -20.87 -23.45 3.70
CA PRO A 13 -19.80 -23.97 4.52
C PRO A 13 -18.47 -23.32 4.10
N ALA A 14 -17.73 -22.78 5.09
CA ALA A 14 -16.47 -22.09 4.85
C ALA A 14 -15.53 -23.03 4.08
N ALA A 15 -15.20 -22.65 2.85
CA ALA A 15 -14.22 -23.42 2.06
C ALA A 15 -12.93 -23.55 2.87
N SER A 16 -12.29 -24.72 2.84
CA SER A 16 -10.99 -24.92 3.46
C SER A 16 -9.92 -24.15 2.68
N PRO A 17 -8.92 -23.58 3.33
CA PRO A 17 -7.86 -22.89 2.64
C PRO A 17 -7.07 -23.86 1.72
N PRO A 18 -6.53 -23.39 0.61
CA PRO A 18 -5.62 -24.18 -0.22
C PRO A 18 -4.50 -24.79 0.63
N PRO A 19 -4.04 -26.03 0.33
CA PRO A 19 -3.04 -26.71 1.14
C PRO A 19 -1.75 -25.89 1.37
N GLU A 20 -1.30 -25.17 0.34
CA GLU A 20 -0.13 -24.30 0.41
C GLU A 20 -0.32 -23.14 1.41
N LEU A 21 -1.52 -22.53 1.42
CA LEU A 21 -1.86 -21.48 2.36
C LEU A 21 -2.03 -22.02 3.77
N ALA A 22 -2.66 -23.19 3.93
CA ALA A 22 -2.85 -23.84 5.21
C ALA A 22 -1.53 -24.26 5.88
N ALA A 23 -0.51 -24.57 5.07
CA ALA A 23 0.82 -24.96 5.54
C ALA A 23 1.73 -23.78 5.88
N PHE A 24 1.38 -22.55 5.50
CA PHE A 24 2.22 -21.36 5.71
C PHE A 24 1.76 -20.58 6.95
N ALA A 25 2.69 -20.37 7.87
CA ALA A 25 2.53 -19.44 8.99
C ALA A 25 3.54 -18.29 8.86
N MET A 26 3.03 -17.06 8.75
CA MET A 26 3.87 -15.88 8.65
C MET A 26 4.51 -15.59 10.01
N ARG A 27 5.86 -15.63 10.07
CA ARG A 27 6.63 -15.30 11.28
C ARG A 27 6.54 -13.80 11.52
N ARG A 28 6.25 -13.42 12.77
CA ARG A 28 6.19 -12.03 13.19
C ARG A 28 7.56 -11.55 13.67
N ALA A 29 7.88 -10.29 13.37
CA ALA A 29 9.08 -9.66 13.90
C ALA A 29 9.02 -9.51 15.44
N ASP A 30 7.81 -9.33 15.98
CA ASP A 30 7.57 -9.20 17.41
C ASP A 30 7.85 -10.51 18.19
N ASP A 31 7.88 -11.67 17.50
CA ASP A 31 8.23 -12.97 18.10
C ASP A 31 9.76 -13.18 18.22
N LEU A 32 10.54 -12.27 17.65
CA LEU A 32 12.00 -12.33 17.71
C LEU A 32 12.53 -11.62 18.95
N ASP A 33 13.60 -12.17 19.52
CA ASP A 33 14.36 -11.47 20.55
C ASP A 33 15.06 -10.22 20.01
N ALA A 34 15.47 -9.32 20.92
CA ALA A 34 16.08 -8.04 20.57
C ALA A 34 17.38 -8.20 19.75
N GLU A 35 18.16 -9.25 19.99
CA GLU A 35 19.41 -9.51 19.28
C GLU A 35 19.14 -9.84 17.81
N ARG A 36 18.16 -10.71 17.54
CA ARG A 36 17.73 -11.07 16.20
C ARG A 36 17.12 -9.87 15.47
N GLN A 37 16.27 -9.09 16.14
CA GLN A 37 15.73 -7.86 15.56
C GLN A 37 16.86 -6.89 15.17
N ALA A 38 17.85 -6.70 16.05
CA ALA A 38 19.03 -5.86 15.77
C ALA A 38 19.86 -6.41 14.61
N SER A 39 20.01 -7.73 14.50
CA SER A 39 20.71 -8.38 13.38
C SER A 39 20.02 -8.08 12.03
N TYR A 40 18.68 -8.18 11.97
CA TYR A 40 17.94 -7.77 10.77
C TYR A 40 18.15 -6.30 10.43
N LEU A 41 18.04 -5.42 11.41
CA LEU A 41 18.27 -3.99 11.20
C LEU A 41 19.70 -3.69 10.74
N GLY A 42 20.67 -4.50 11.17
CA GLY A 42 22.06 -4.40 10.71
C GLY A 42 22.25 -4.59 9.21
N VAL A 43 21.42 -5.44 8.57
CA VAL A 43 21.42 -5.62 7.10
C VAL A 43 20.97 -4.34 6.37
N PHE A 44 20.08 -3.57 6.99
CA PHE A 44 19.48 -2.36 6.43
C PHE A 44 20.06 -1.06 7.00
N LYS A 45 21.23 -1.13 7.65
CA LYS A 45 21.91 0.04 8.28
C LYS A 45 22.20 1.18 7.30
N ASP A 46 22.40 0.85 6.03
CA ASP A 46 22.70 1.79 4.96
C ASP A 46 21.45 2.40 4.31
N VAL A 47 20.25 1.98 4.71
CA VAL A 47 19.00 2.63 4.28
C VAL A 47 18.94 4.02 4.90
N PRO A 48 18.89 5.10 4.09
CA PRO A 48 18.81 6.44 4.61
C PRO A 48 17.58 6.62 5.51
N ARG A 49 17.78 7.24 6.68
CA ARG A 49 16.63 7.62 7.50
C ARG A 49 15.81 8.70 6.78
N PRO A 50 14.51 8.54 6.70
CA PRO A 50 13.68 9.57 6.07
C PRO A 50 13.73 10.87 6.89
N PRO A 51 13.50 12.04 6.24
CA PRO A 51 13.41 13.31 6.93
C PRO A 51 12.29 13.30 7.99
N ARG A 52 12.41 14.14 9.00
CA ARG A 52 11.41 14.28 10.08
C ARG A 52 10.02 14.63 9.54
N LEU A 53 9.94 15.22 8.38
CA LEU A 53 8.70 15.47 7.65
C LEU A 53 7.83 14.21 7.56
N LEU A 54 8.43 13.03 7.31
CA LEU A 54 7.67 11.77 7.24
C LEU A 54 6.94 11.47 8.55
N GLN A 55 7.62 11.63 9.69
CA GLN A 55 7.01 11.40 11.00
C GLN A 55 5.85 12.36 11.26
N HIS A 56 5.99 13.65 10.90
CA HIS A 56 4.92 14.64 11.03
C HIS A 56 3.72 14.29 10.14
N LEU A 57 3.95 13.97 8.87
CA LEU A 57 2.89 13.62 7.91
C LEU A 57 2.11 12.36 8.32
N LEU A 58 2.74 11.46 9.07
CA LEU A 58 2.16 10.20 9.54
C LEU A 58 1.70 10.24 11.01
N SER A 59 1.80 11.38 11.69
CA SER A 59 1.37 11.48 13.09
C SER A 59 -0.15 11.43 13.21
N PRO A 60 -0.70 10.82 14.28
CA PRO A 60 -2.14 10.83 14.54
C PRO A 60 -2.72 12.25 14.57
N ALA A 61 -2.03 13.19 15.23
CA ALA A 61 -2.46 14.58 15.29
C ALA A 61 -2.62 15.22 13.90
N PHE A 62 -1.81 14.80 12.92
CA PHE A 62 -1.94 15.27 11.54
C PHE A 62 -3.15 14.65 10.82
N PHE A 63 -3.49 13.39 11.11
CA PHE A 63 -4.68 12.75 10.55
C PHE A 63 -5.98 13.37 11.09
N ASP A 64 -6.00 13.69 12.38
CA ASP A 64 -7.21 14.09 13.09
C ASP A 64 -7.59 15.57 12.88
N GLY A 65 -6.64 16.44 12.51
CA GLY A 65 -6.95 17.86 12.48
C GLY A 65 -5.99 18.78 11.75
N ALA A 66 -5.07 18.28 10.93
CA ALA A 66 -4.16 19.17 10.21
C ALA A 66 -4.90 20.04 9.20
N SER A 67 -4.63 21.34 9.25
CA SER A 67 -5.11 22.28 8.26
C SER A 67 -4.28 22.22 6.97
N SER A 68 -4.87 22.68 5.87
CA SER A 68 -4.14 22.85 4.60
C SER A 68 -2.93 23.76 4.76
N ALA A 69 -3.00 24.79 5.61
CA ALA A 69 -1.87 25.67 5.88
C ALA A 69 -0.71 24.94 6.54
N GLN A 70 -0.96 24.10 7.55
CA GLN A 70 0.08 23.30 8.19
C GLN A 70 0.78 22.35 7.22
N LEU A 71 0.03 21.71 6.30
CA LEU A 71 0.63 20.88 5.26
C LEU A 71 1.52 21.69 4.33
N VAL A 72 1.03 22.85 3.88
CA VAL A 72 1.79 23.77 3.00
C VAL A 72 3.11 24.18 3.66
N ASP A 73 3.07 24.60 4.92
CA ASP A 73 4.25 25.03 5.68
C ASP A 73 5.27 23.90 5.81
N LEU A 74 4.81 22.70 6.20
CA LEU A 74 5.67 21.52 6.34
C LEU A 74 6.37 21.13 5.03
N ILE A 75 5.64 21.13 3.91
CA ILE A 75 6.20 20.76 2.62
C ILE A 75 7.14 21.85 2.09
N SER A 76 6.77 23.11 2.30
CA SER A 76 7.58 24.27 1.84
C SER A 76 8.94 24.35 2.55
N ALA A 77 9.04 23.78 3.74
CA ALA A 77 10.32 23.66 4.46
C ALA A 77 11.27 22.63 3.83
N GLU A 78 10.79 21.80 2.89
CA GLU A 78 11.56 20.73 2.21
C GLU A 78 11.56 20.96 0.68
N PRO A 79 12.42 21.83 0.15
CA PRO A 79 12.36 22.31 -1.25
C PRO A 79 12.38 21.19 -2.29
N LEU A 80 13.17 20.13 -2.07
CA LEU A 80 13.24 18.99 -2.99
C LEU A 80 11.94 18.21 -3.05
N ILE A 81 11.28 18.02 -1.91
CA ILE A 81 9.99 17.34 -1.85
C ILE A 81 8.93 18.24 -2.49
N ALA A 82 8.90 19.52 -2.18
CA ALA A 82 7.99 20.48 -2.79
C ALA A 82 8.10 20.49 -4.32
N ALA A 83 9.31 20.55 -4.86
CA ALA A 83 9.56 20.53 -6.31
C ALA A 83 9.06 19.22 -6.96
N ARG A 84 9.32 18.06 -6.33
CA ARG A 84 8.87 16.75 -6.82
C ARG A 84 7.35 16.60 -6.78
N VAL A 85 6.71 17.07 -5.70
CA VAL A 85 5.25 17.09 -5.57
C VAL A 85 4.64 17.95 -6.68
N LEU A 86 5.14 19.17 -6.89
CA LEU A 86 4.65 20.05 -7.95
C LEU A 86 4.85 19.45 -9.35
N ALA A 87 6.00 18.81 -9.62
CA ALA A 87 6.23 18.12 -10.88
C ALA A 87 5.23 16.99 -11.11
N THR A 88 4.93 16.20 -10.08
CA THR A 88 3.96 15.10 -10.14
C THR A 88 2.55 15.63 -10.36
N VAL A 89 2.15 16.66 -9.60
CA VAL A 89 0.81 17.28 -9.72
C VAL A 89 0.59 17.85 -11.13
N ASN A 90 1.62 18.42 -11.73
CA ASN A 90 1.56 18.98 -13.08
C ASN A 90 1.72 17.92 -14.20
N SER A 91 1.91 16.66 -13.84
CA SER A 91 1.99 15.58 -14.83
C SER A 91 0.62 15.27 -15.46
N ALA A 92 0.63 14.61 -16.61
CA ALA A 92 -0.59 14.19 -17.32
C ALA A 92 -1.48 13.26 -16.48
N ALA A 93 -0.92 12.59 -15.45
CA ALA A 93 -1.68 11.70 -14.55
C ALA A 93 -2.81 12.43 -13.79
N HIS A 94 -2.60 13.70 -13.46
CA HIS A 94 -3.60 14.50 -12.73
C HIS A 94 -4.51 15.32 -13.61
N GLY A 95 -4.19 15.47 -14.93
CA GLY A 95 -5.06 16.06 -15.93
C GLY A 95 -5.45 17.52 -15.67
N LEU A 96 -4.57 18.30 -15.02
CA LEU A 96 -4.84 19.70 -14.74
C LEU A 96 -4.89 20.51 -16.03
N SER A 97 -5.91 21.36 -16.19
CA SER A 97 -6.06 22.27 -17.33
C SER A 97 -5.06 23.43 -17.30
N ARG A 98 -4.55 23.78 -16.12
CA ARG A 98 -3.54 24.81 -15.92
C ARG A 98 -2.50 24.33 -14.92
N PRO A 99 -1.20 24.59 -15.14
CA PRO A 99 -0.17 24.25 -14.19
C PRO A 99 -0.37 24.95 -12.85
N VAL A 100 -0.09 24.24 -11.75
CA VAL A 100 -0.03 24.77 -10.40
C VAL A 100 1.42 25.13 -10.04
N ASN A 101 1.61 26.27 -9.38
CA ASN A 101 2.93 26.82 -9.10
C ASN A 101 3.24 26.84 -7.59
N SER A 102 2.33 26.37 -6.74
CA SER A 102 2.51 26.32 -5.30
C SER A 102 1.86 25.09 -4.69
N ILE A 103 2.39 24.67 -3.51
CA ILE A 103 1.80 23.57 -2.74
C ILE A 103 0.36 23.91 -2.30
N GLY A 104 0.09 25.18 -1.98
CA GLY A 104 -1.28 25.63 -1.66
C GLY A 104 -2.26 25.40 -2.80
N GLN A 105 -1.87 25.72 -4.04
CA GLN A 105 -2.68 25.40 -5.21
C GLN A 105 -2.84 23.89 -5.42
N ALA A 106 -1.77 23.11 -5.21
CA ALA A 106 -1.83 21.65 -5.29
C ALA A 106 -2.85 21.07 -4.28
N VAL A 107 -2.83 21.57 -3.04
CA VAL A 107 -3.79 21.17 -1.99
C VAL A 107 -5.23 21.58 -2.36
N THR A 108 -5.41 22.75 -2.96
CA THR A 108 -6.75 23.22 -3.41
C THR A 108 -7.30 22.31 -4.52
N HIS A 109 -6.46 21.85 -5.45
CA HIS A 109 -6.90 21.03 -6.60
C HIS A 109 -7.05 19.55 -6.25
N LEU A 110 -6.11 18.97 -5.52
CA LEU A 110 -6.06 17.53 -5.23
C LEU A 110 -6.59 17.16 -3.85
N GLY A 111 -6.69 18.13 -2.96
CA GLY A 111 -6.99 17.90 -1.55
C GLY A 111 -5.78 17.55 -0.70
N LEU A 112 -5.91 17.76 0.60
CA LEU A 112 -4.85 17.59 1.60
C LEU A 112 -4.30 16.16 1.61
N ASN A 113 -5.17 15.15 1.60
CA ASN A 113 -4.76 13.74 1.68
C ASN A 113 -3.96 13.29 0.47
N GLN A 114 -4.34 13.74 -0.73
CA GLN A 114 -3.62 13.39 -1.95
C GLN A 114 -2.22 14.01 -1.97
N VAL A 115 -2.11 15.30 -1.65
CA VAL A 115 -0.81 15.98 -1.59
C VAL A 115 0.09 15.35 -0.51
N ARG A 116 -0.47 15.03 0.67
CA ARG A 116 0.25 14.31 1.70
C ARG A 116 0.77 12.95 1.20
N SER A 117 -0.08 12.16 0.54
CA SER A 117 0.31 10.86 -0.04
C SER A 117 1.45 11.01 -1.03
N LEU A 118 1.41 12.02 -1.91
CA LEU A 118 2.50 12.31 -2.84
C LEU A 118 3.82 12.65 -2.11
N CYS A 119 3.75 13.42 -1.02
CA CYS A 119 4.94 13.71 -0.21
C CYS A 119 5.54 12.43 0.39
N VAL A 120 4.71 11.60 1.02
CA VAL A 120 5.16 10.33 1.59
C VAL A 120 5.77 9.44 0.50
N GLN A 121 5.15 9.35 -0.66
CA GLN A 121 5.67 8.61 -1.81
C GLN A 121 7.07 9.12 -2.22
N HIS A 122 7.26 10.42 -2.38
CA HIS A 122 8.56 10.97 -2.78
C HIS A 122 9.65 10.77 -1.73
N ILE A 123 9.30 10.90 -0.44
CA ILE A 123 10.24 10.62 0.65
C ILE A 123 10.68 9.15 0.60
N MET A 124 9.72 8.23 0.48
CA MET A 124 10.02 6.80 0.40
C MET A 124 10.89 6.47 -0.81
N ARG A 125 10.56 7.03 -1.97
CA ARG A 125 11.36 6.83 -3.19
C ARG A 125 12.81 7.26 -2.99
N SER A 126 13.04 8.39 -2.33
CA SER A 126 14.41 8.90 -2.10
C SER A 126 15.25 8.00 -1.20
N CYS A 127 14.63 7.16 -0.37
CA CYS A 127 15.35 6.24 0.50
C CYS A 127 15.86 4.97 -0.22
N PHE A 128 15.21 4.54 -1.30
CA PHE A 128 15.49 3.24 -1.90
C PHE A 128 15.91 3.26 -3.37
N MET A 129 15.66 4.34 -4.10
CA MET A 129 16.01 4.38 -5.52
C MET A 129 17.51 4.61 -5.70
N VAL A 130 18.15 3.66 -6.39
CA VAL A 130 19.56 3.73 -6.82
C VAL A 130 19.57 3.75 -8.34
N ASP A 131 19.90 4.88 -8.94
CA ASP A 131 19.94 5.03 -10.39
C ASP A 131 21.02 4.13 -11.02
N GLY A 132 20.68 3.52 -12.17
CA GLY A 132 21.62 2.75 -12.98
C GLY A 132 22.00 1.37 -12.45
N SER A 133 21.31 0.86 -11.41
CA SER A 133 21.57 -0.48 -10.88
C SER A 133 20.74 -1.55 -11.59
N GLU A 134 21.24 -2.82 -11.61
CA GLU A 134 20.47 -3.97 -12.09
C GLU A 134 19.15 -4.20 -11.32
N ARG A 135 19.00 -3.55 -10.15
CA ARG A 135 17.83 -3.62 -9.28
C ARG A 135 16.76 -2.62 -9.68
N GLN A 136 17.12 -1.61 -10.48
CA GLN A 136 16.23 -0.51 -10.85
C GLN A 136 14.87 -0.99 -11.40
N PRO A 137 14.79 -1.97 -12.33
CA PRO A 137 13.50 -2.43 -12.83
C PRO A 137 12.61 -3.06 -11.75
N LEU A 138 13.20 -3.78 -10.78
CA LEU A 138 12.46 -4.37 -9.65
C LEU A 138 11.92 -3.30 -8.72
N LEU A 139 12.74 -2.31 -8.38
CA LEU A 139 12.36 -1.18 -7.53
C LEU A 139 11.29 -0.33 -8.21
N GLU A 140 11.42 -0.05 -9.50
CA GLU A 140 10.43 0.71 -10.27
C GLU A 140 9.08 -0.02 -10.36
N ALA A 141 9.07 -1.34 -10.58
CA ALA A 141 7.84 -2.13 -10.58
C ALA A 141 7.15 -2.11 -9.22
N THR A 142 7.90 -2.27 -8.13
CA THR A 142 7.34 -2.20 -6.76
C THR A 142 6.86 -0.78 -6.43
N TRP A 143 7.59 0.23 -6.91
CA TRP A 143 7.18 1.62 -6.77
C TRP A 143 5.89 1.91 -7.53
N ALA A 144 5.77 1.47 -8.78
CA ALA A 144 4.55 1.60 -9.56
C ALA A 144 3.37 0.89 -8.89
N ALA A 145 3.60 -0.32 -8.35
CA ALA A 145 2.59 -1.05 -7.59
C ALA A 145 2.09 -0.25 -6.37
N SER A 146 3.01 0.34 -5.61
CA SER A 146 2.66 1.15 -4.41
C SER A 146 1.86 2.40 -4.77
N ALA A 147 2.22 3.08 -5.88
CA ALA A 147 1.52 4.25 -6.37
C ALA A 147 0.09 3.92 -6.85
N LEU A 148 -0.06 2.84 -7.63
CA LEU A 148 -1.37 2.34 -8.08
C LEU A 148 -2.23 1.90 -6.90
N ALA A 149 -1.66 1.17 -5.95
CA ALA A 149 -2.36 0.70 -4.76
C ALA A 149 -2.86 1.86 -3.88
N SER A 150 -2.02 2.89 -3.67
CA SER A 150 -2.40 4.05 -2.85
C SER A 150 -3.48 4.90 -3.51
N GLU A 151 -3.46 5.05 -4.85
CA GLU A 151 -4.53 5.73 -5.61
C GLU A 151 -5.85 4.94 -5.53
N LEU A 152 -5.80 3.61 -5.66
CA LEU A 152 -6.97 2.74 -5.44
C LEU A 152 -7.52 2.92 -4.03
N ALA A 153 -6.67 2.87 -3.01
CA ALA A 153 -7.08 3.04 -1.61
C ALA A 153 -7.73 4.40 -1.36
N GLN A 154 -7.19 5.46 -1.95
CA GLN A 154 -7.77 6.81 -1.86
C GLN A 154 -9.18 6.86 -2.46
N ARG A 155 -9.37 6.34 -3.68
CA ARG A 155 -10.65 6.42 -4.40
C ARG A 155 -11.68 5.45 -3.85
N LEU A 156 -11.30 4.20 -3.62
CA LEU A 156 -12.20 3.20 -3.07
C LEU A 156 -12.57 3.53 -1.62
N GLY A 157 -11.62 4.00 -0.80
CA GLY A 157 -11.89 4.45 0.56
C GLY A 157 -12.88 5.62 0.62
N LEU A 158 -12.81 6.55 -0.36
CA LEU A 158 -13.79 7.63 -0.50
C LEU A 158 -15.16 7.10 -0.90
N ALA A 159 -15.21 6.29 -1.96
CA ALA A 159 -16.47 5.80 -2.54
C ALA A 159 -17.22 4.84 -1.61
N LEU A 160 -16.49 4.06 -0.82
CA LEU A 160 -17.05 3.11 0.16
C LEU A 160 -17.28 3.73 1.55
N GLY A 161 -16.99 5.03 1.72
CA GLY A 161 -17.23 5.74 2.96
C GLY A 161 -16.37 5.25 4.14
N VAL A 162 -15.14 4.81 3.86
CA VAL A 162 -14.23 4.31 4.91
C VAL A 162 -13.77 5.47 5.80
N ASP A 163 -13.94 5.31 7.10
CA ASP A 163 -13.37 6.22 8.09
C ASP A 163 -11.83 6.16 8.10
N GLU A 164 -11.18 7.25 8.56
CA GLU A 164 -9.71 7.32 8.63
C GLU A 164 -9.00 7.01 7.28
N ARG A 165 -9.56 7.48 6.18
CA ARG A 165 -9.00 7.25 4.82
C ARG A 165 -7.53 7.58 4.69
N GLY A 166 -7.09 8.63 5.39
CA GLY A 166 -5.68 8.99 5.39
C GLY A 166 -4.78 7.91 5.97
N GLY A 167 -5.23 7.24 7.04
CA GLY A 167 -4.58 6.09 7.63
C GLY A 167 -4.52 4.91 6.67
N LEU A 168 -5.66 4.59 6.00
CA LEU A 168 -5.74 3.53 4.98
C LEU A 168 -4.70 3.74 3.87
N VAL A 169 -4.67 4.94 3.26
CA VAL A 169 -3.74 5.25 2.16
C VAL A 169 -2.30 5.16 2.60
N SER A 170 -1.98 5.65 3.80
CA SER A 170 -0.62 5.57 4.36
C SER A 170 -0.21 4.14 4.67
N ALA A 171 -1.11 3.32 5.24
CA ALA A 171 -0.84 1.91 5.50
C ALA A 171 -0.55 1.14 4.20
N VAL A 172 -1.37 1.35 3.17
CA VAL A 172 -1.16 0.73 1.84
C VAL A 172 0.17 1.15 1.25
N LEU A 173 0.51 2.42 1.27
CA LEU A 173 1.78 2.92 0.74
C LEU A 173 2.97 2.32 1.48
N LEU A 174 2.93 2.34 2.81
CA LEU A 174 4.03 1.89 3.67
C LEU A 174 4.18 0.36 3.68
N SER A 175 3.15 -0.41 3.33
CA SER A 175 3.24 -1.88 3.23
C SER A 175 4.27 -2.34 2.19
N PHE A 176 4.58 -1.52 1.20
CA PHE A 176 5.62 -1.81 0.20
C PHE A 176 7.05 -1.50 0.69
N LEU A 177 7.21 -0.85 1.84
CA LEU A 177 8.52 -0.40 2.34
C LEU A 177 9.49 -1.56 2.55
N GLY A 178 9.04 -2.64 3.18
CA GLY A 178 9.89 -3.79 3.42
C GLY A 178 10.33 -4.46 2.12
N ARG A 179 9.45 -4.53 1.10
CA ARG A 179 9.79 -5.05 -0.22
C ARG A 179 10.82 -4.16 -0.94
N LEU A 180 10.66 -2.85 -0.89
CA LEU A 180 11.65 -1.92 -1.44
C LEU A 180 13.01 -2.09 -0.74
N ALA A 181 13.02 -2.20 0.60
CA ALA A 181 14.24 -2.42 1.36
C ALA A 181 14.92 -3.75 1.01
N THR A 182 14.17 -4.85 0.97
CA THR A 182 14.73 -6.17 0.58
C THR A 182 15.28 -6.16 -0.83
N GLN A 183 14.58 -5.56 -1.80
CA GLN A 183 15.05 -5.43 -3.17
C GLN A 183 16.31 -4.56 -3.29
N ALA A 184 16.42 -3.51 -2.49
CA ALA A 184 17.57 -2.62 -2.51
C ALA A 184 18.83 -3.23 -1.86
N HIS A 185 18.68 -4.04 -0.82
CA HIS A 185 19.80 -4.45 0.04
C HIS A 185 20.09 -5.96 0.07
N THR A 186 19.15 -6.83 -0.38
CA THR A 186 19.41 -8.28 -0.44
C THR A 186 20.31 -8.62 -1.63
N PRO A 187 21.26 -9.56 -1.53
CA PRO A 187 22.08 -10.02 -2.67
C PRO A 187 21.23 -10.45 -3.86
N LEU A 188 21.62 -10.07 -5.09
CA LEU A 188 20.86 -10.35 -6.31
C LEU A 188 20.57 -11.82 -6.51
N GLY A 189 21.53 -12.70 -6.21
CA GLY A 189 21.36 -14.16 -6.33
C GLY A 189 20.21 -14.68 -5.43
N ILE A 190 20.00 -14.09 -4.28
CA ILE A 190 18.85 -14.41 -3.41
C ILE A 190 17.57 -13.83 -4.00
N LEU A 191 17.58 -12.56 -4.43
CA LEU A 191 16.40 -11.93 -5.02
C LEU A 191 15.85 -12.69 -6.23
N GLN A 192 16.72 -13.27 -7.06
CA GLN A 192 16.33 -14.06 -8.21
C GLN A 192 15.59 -15.35 -7.85
N THR A 193 15.74 -15.85 -6.63
CA THR A 193 15.02 -17.04 -6.13
C THR A 193 13.65 -16.69 -5.52
N ILE A 194 13.34 -15.41 -5.33
CA ILE A 194 12.09 -14.93 -4.74
C ILE A 194 11.09 -14.61 -5.85
N PRO A 195 9.94 -15.31 -5.93
CA PRO A 195 8.93 -15.05 -6.97
C PRO A 195 8.39 -13.61 -6.85
N PRO A 196 8.38 -12.82 -7.94
CA PRO A 196 8.00 -11.40 -7.83
C PRO A 196 6.49 -11.19 -7.76
N ARG A 197 5.67 -12.12 -8.22
CA ARG A 197 4.25 -11.90 -8.54
C ARG A 197 3.27 -12.49 -7.52
N ASN A 198 3.44 -13.73 -7.12
CA ASN A 198 2.51 -14.39 -6.19
C ASN A 198 2.91 -14.07 -4.74
N LEU A 199 2.04 -13.43 -3.96
CA LEU A 199 2.37 -13.02 -2.59
C LEU A 199 2.67 -14.22 -1.68
N LEU A 200 1.87 -15.31 -1.75
CA LEU A 200 2.12 -16.48 -0.92
C LEU A 200 3.48 -17.10 -1.23
N ALA A 201 3.75 -17.39 -2.50
CA ALA A 201 5.03 -17.95 -2.92
C ALA A 201 6.20 -17.01 -2.57
N ARG A 202 6.02 -15.71 -2.71
CA ARG A 202 6.99 -14.70 -2.32
C ARG A 202 7.23 -14.71 -0.81
N ALA A 203 6.18 -14.66 0.01
CA ALA A 203 6.30 -14.65 1.47
C ALA A 203 6.98 -15.94 2.00
N VAL A 204 6.64 -17.09 1.42
CA VAL A 204 7.30 -18.38 1.73
C VAL A 204 8.80 -18.31 1.39
N ALA A 205 9.16 -17.83 0.19
CA ALA A 205 10.55 -17.72 -0.23
C ALA A 205 11.32 -16.69 0.59
N GLU A 206 10.76 -15.50 0.83
CA GLU A 206 11.35 -14.47 1.69
C GLU A 206 11.60 -15.00 3.10
N GLN A 207 10.60 -15.62 3.73
CA GLN A 207 10.76 -16.17 5.07
C GLN A 207 11.78 -17.31 5.11
N GLY A 208 11.84 -18.13 4.07
CA GLY A 208 12.84 -19.21 3.95
C GLY A 208 14.26 -18.70 3.76
N GLN A 209 14.46 -17.68 2.92
CA GLN A 209 15.78 -17.14 2.56
C GLN A 209 16.26 -16.05 3.54
N LEU A 210 15.36 -15.20 3.99
CA LEU A 210 15.68 -14.03 4.81
C LEU A 210 15.28 -14.20 6.28
N GLY A 211 14.49 -15.23 6.60
CA GLY A 211 13.98 -15.50 7.95
C GLY A 211 12.71 -14.73 8.32
N LEU A 212 12.41 -13.63 7.66
CA LEU A 212 11.17 -12.85 7.74
C LEU A 212 10.67 -12.51 6.34
N CYS A 213 9.36 -12.36 6.18
CA CYS A 213 8.79 -11.78 4.96
C CYS A 213 8.97 -10.26 4.92
N ALA A 214 8.86 -9.67 3.72
CA ALA A 214 9.06 -8.24 3.51
C ALA A 214 8.18 -7.36 4.40
N ALA A 215 6.93 -7.72 4.67
CA ALA A 215 6.04 -6.96 5.53
C ALA A 215 6.61 -6.79 6.96
N GLU A 216 7.18 -7.84 7.51
CA GLU A 216 7.76 -7.82 8.85
C GLU A 216 9.13 -7.13 8.89
N ILE A 217 9.92 -7.21 7.81
CA ILE A 217 11.12 -6.39 7.64
C ILE A 217 10.73 -4.90 7.60
N GLY A 218 9.65 -4.56 6.89
CA GLY A 218 9.09 -3.21 6.87
C GLY A 218 8.66 -2.73 8.26
N ARG A 219 8.07 -3.61 9.09
CA ARG A 219 7.72 -3.32 10.48
C ARG A 219 8.95 -2.89 11.28
N LEU A 220 10.03 -3.66 11.22
CA LEU A 220 11.28 -3.34 11.93
C LEU A 220 11.86 -2.00 11.49
N LEU A 221 11.90 -1.74 10.19
CA LEU A 221 12.43 -0.47 9.65
C LEU A 221 11.59 0.72 10.07
N MET A 222 10.26 0.64 9.96
CA MET A 222 9.36 1.71 10.37
C MET A 222 9.46 2.01 11.87
N ALA A 223 9.57 0.98 12.69
CA ALA A 223 9.78 1.13 14.13
C ALA A 223 11.15 1.79 14.42
N ALA A 224 12.23 1.36 13.75
CA ALA A 224 13.55 1.95 13.88
C ALA A 224 13.62 3.42 13.41
N TRP A 225 12.76 3.81 12.48
CA TRP A 225 12.59 5.20 12.05
C TRP A 225 11.73 6.04 13.00
N GLY A 226 11.14 5.42 14.03
CA GLY A 226 10.30 6.09 15.02
C GLY A 226 8.94 6.52 14.47
N LEU A 227 8.38 5.78 13.50
CA LEU A 227 7.01 6.01 13.04
C LEU A 227 6.01 5.63 14.13
N PRO A 228 4.82 6.27 14.16
CA PRO A 228 3.79 5.95 15.15
C PRO A 228 3.39 4.47 15.12
N GLY A 229 3.27 3.85 16.30
CA GLY A 229 3.02 2.41 16.43
C GLY A 229 1.75 1.93 15.72
N THR A 230 0.70 2.74 15.70
CA THR A 230 -0.55 2.44 14.97
C THR A 230 -0.33 2.38 13.46
N VAL A 231 0.47 3.31 12.91
CA VAL A 231 0.83 3.33 11.48
C VAL A 231 1.69 2.13 11.11
N VAL A 232 2.67 1.79 11.98
CA VAL A 232 3.53 0.61 11.78
C VAL A 232 2.69 -0.66 11.79
N ALA A 233 1.78 -0.80 12.77
CA ALA A 233 0.91 -1.95 12.88
C ALA A 233 -0.03 -2.09 11.67
N ASP A 234 -0.68 -1.01 11.25
CA ASP A 234 -1.61 -1.05 10.11
C ASP A 234 -0.89 -1.40 8.80
N ALA A 235 0.31 -0.83 8.56
CA ALA A 235 1.07 -1.13 7.35
C ALA A 235 1.58 -2.58 7.30
N ALA A 236 2.10 -3.11 8.40
CA ALA A 236 2.65 -4.46 8.46
C ALA A 236 1.54 -5.55 8.53
N ASP A 237 0.40 -5.24 9.15
CA ASP A 237 -0.71 -6.19 9.28
C ASP A 237 -1.54 -6.32 7.98
N LEU A 238 -1.32 -5.47 6.96
CA LEU A 238 -1.98 -5.65 5.66
C LEU A 238 -1.72 -7.05 5.10
N ASP A 239 -0.48 -7.50 5.04
CA ASP A 239 -0.15 -8.81 4.48
C ASP A 239 -0.55 -9.98 5.40
N GLN A 240 -0.93 -9.74 6.67
CA GLN A 240 -1.52 -10.77 7.52
C GLN A 240 -2.87 -11.27 7.00
N VAL A 241 -3.58 -10.48 6.19
CA VAL A 241 -4.83 -10.89 5.53
C VAL A 241 -4.60 -12.09 4.60
N LEU A 242 -3.38 -12.34 4.14
CA LEU A 242 -3.01 -13.54 3.39
C LEU A 242 -3.27 -14.82 4.21
N VAL A 243 -2.87 -14.84 5.49
CA VAL A 243 -2.82 -16.04 6.34
C VAL A 243 -3.96 -16.14 7.34
N GLN A 244 -4.68 -15.04 7.59
CA GLN A 244 -5.79 -15.02 8.53
C GLN A 244 -6.88 -14.05 8.09
N PRO A 245 -8.17 -14.38 8.33
CA PRO A 245 -9.24 -13.45 8.02
C PRO A 245 -9.12 -12.19 8.88
N PRO A 246 -9.30 -11.00 8.31
CA PRO A 246 -9.31 -9.76 9.09
C PRO A 246 -10.52 -9.74 10.04
N ALA A 247 -10.38 -9.05 11.17
CA ALA A 247 -11.45 -8.87 12.14
C ALA A 247 -12.69 -8.22 11.52
N ALA A 248 -13.85 -8.42 12.14
CA ALA A 248 -15.12 -7.84 11.63
C ALA A 248 -15.32 -6.35 12.01
N ASP A 249 -14.39 -5.77 12.74
CA ASP A 249 -14.41 -4.37 13.18
C ASP A 249 -13.97 -3.39 12.08
N ALA A 250 -14.00 -2.10 12.37
CA ALA A 250 -13.62 -1.05 11.44
C ALA A 250 -12.16 -1.16 10.98
N ARG A 251 -11.24 -1.56 11.90
CA ARG A 251 -9.83 -1.76 11.56
C ARG A 251 -9.66 -2.94 10.60
N GLY A 252 -10.27 -4.07 10.87
CA GLY A 252 -10.21 -5.25 10.00
C GLY A 252 -10.80 -4.99 8.61
N GLN A 253 -11.85 -4.18 8.52
CA GLN A 253 -12.42 -3.73 7.24
C GLN A 253 -11.42 -2.85 6.46
N ARG A 254 -10.72 -1.93 7.14
CA ARG A 254 -9.66 -1.12 6.51
C ARG A 254 -8.51 -1.99 6.03
N LEU A 255 -8.06 -2.95 6.84
CA LEU A 255 -7.01 -3.89 6.46
C LEU A 255 -7.42 -4.74 5.24
N ALA A 256 -8.65 -5.24 5.19
CA ALA A 256 -9.16 -5.98 4.04
C ALA A 256 -9.14 -5.15 2.76
N LEU A 257 -9.65 -3.91 2.80
CA LEU A 257 -9.62 -3.01 1.65
C LEU A 257 -8.20 -2.62 1.25
N GLY A 258 -7.35 -2.29 2.24
CA GLY A 258 -5.96 -1.92 1.99
C GLY A 258 -5.16 -3.06 1.38
N TYR A 259 -5.30 -4.27 1.91
CA TYR A 259 -4.70 -5.47 1.34
C TYR A 259 -5.14 -5.70 -0.11
N LEU A 260 -6.45 -5.62 -0.38
CA LEU A 260 -6.95 -5.73 -1.74
C LEU A 260 -6.34 -4.69 -2.67
N CYS A 261 -6.30 -3.42 -2.25
CA CYS A 261 -5.68 -2.36 -3.05
C CYS A 261 -4.21 -2.65 -3.34
N ALA A 262 -3.46 -3.17 -2.36
CA ALA A 262 -2.07 -3.56 -2.54
C ALA A 262 -1.93 -4.68 -3.58
N ARG A 263 -2.77 -5.73 -3.52
CA ARG A 263 -2.75 -6.84 -4.50
C ARG A 263 -3.14 -6.37 -5.90
N LEU A 264 -4.19 -5.56 -6.03
CA LEU A 264 -4.59 -5.01 -7.32
C LEU A 264 -3.51 -4.12 -7.92
N GLY A 265 -2.89 -3.26 -7.11
CA GLY A 265 -1.77 -2.41 -7.53
C GLY A 265 -0.58 -3.23 -8.07
N GLU A 266 -0.21 -4.32 -7.38
CA GLU A 266 0.83 -5.23 -7.86
C GLU A 266 0.46 -5.91 -9.19
N ARG A 267 -0.74 -6.48 -9.28
CA ARG A 267 -1.21 -7.15 -10.51
C ARG A 267 -1.27 -6.19 -11.70
N MET A 268 -1.67 -4.93 -11.46
CA MET A 268 -1.67 -3.90 -12.49
C MET A 268 -0.25 -3.51 -12.91
N ALA A 269 0.67 -3.32 -11.96
CA ALA A 269 2.06 -2.97 -12.24
C ALA A 269 2.81 -4.07 -13.00
N HIS A 270 2.45 -5.33 -12.78
CA HIS A 270 3.01 -6.48 -13.49
C HIS A 270 2.27 -6.86 -14.80
N GLY A 271 1.23 -6.09 -15.18
CA GLY A 271 0.44 -6.35 -16.39
C GLY A 271 -0.49 -7.56 -16.29
N GLU A 272 -0.69 -8.14 -15.11
CA GLU A 272 -1.56 -9.31 -14.87
C GLU A 272 -3.04 -8.91 -14.80
N LEU A 273 -3.34 -7.65 -14.53
CA LEU A 273 -4.66 -7.07 -14.51
C LEU A 273 -4.70 -5.83 -15.43
N PRO A 274 -4.79 -6.02 -16.76
CA PRO A 274 -4.81 -4.91 -17.70
C PRO A 274 -6.10 -4.09 -17.63
N ASP A 275 -7.21 -4.74 -17.29
CA ASP A 275 -8.51 -4.11 -17.08
C ASP A 275 -9.01 -4.37 -15.65
N LEU A 276 -9.05 -3.31 -14.86
CA LEU A 276 -9.53 -3.36 -13.47
C LEU A 276 -11.02 -3.77 -13.38
N ALA A 277 -11.84 -3.42 -14.40
CA ALA A 277 -13.25 -3.77 -14.44
C ALA A 277 -13.49 -5.28 -14.59
N ALA A 278 -12.49 -6.03 -15.06
CA ALA A 278 -12.55 -7.49 -15.19
C ALA A 278 -12.29 -8.22 -13.86
N PHE A 279 -11.83 -7.53 -12.83
CA PHE A 279 -11.56 -8.17 -11.53
C PHE A 279 -12.86 -8.52 -10.82
N ASP A 280 -12.97 -9.79 -10.42
CA ASP A 280 -14.05 -10.30 -9.58
C ASP A 280 -13.46 -11.04 -8.38
N LEU A 281 -13.60 -10.44 -7.20
CA LEU A 281 -13.10 -11.02 -5.95
C LEU A 281 -13.72 -12.37 -5.63
N ALA A 282 -15.00 -12.58 -5.98
CA ALA A 282 -15.70 -13.83 -5.69
C ALA A 282 -15.23 -14.98 -6.59
N ALA A 283 -14.86 -14.66 -7.83
CA ALA A 283 -14.40 -15.63 -8.84
C ALA A 283 -12.87 -15.83 -8.85
N ASP A 284 -12.08 -14.96 -8.19
CA ASP A 284 -10.62 -15.07 -8.18
C ASP A 284 -10.18 -16.32 -7.40
N PRO A 285 -9.52 -17.32 -8.04
CA PRO A 285 -9.13 -18.57 -7.39
C PRO A 285 -7.86 -18.44 -6.54
N GLY A 286 -7.14 -17.33 -6.66
CA GLY A 286 -5.84 -17.14 -6.03
C GLY A 286 -5.86 -17.31 -4.51
N PRO A 287 -4.81 -17.92 -3.92
CA PRO A 287 -4.70 -18.08 -2.48
C PRO A 287 -4.72 -16.72 -1.75
N GLU A 288 -4.26 -15.66 -2.40
CA GLU A 288 -4.24 -14.28 -1.89
C GLU A 288 -5.64 -13.73 -1.64
N CYS A 289 -6.66 -14.15 -2.40
CA CYS A 289 -8.03 -13.71 -2.25
C CYS A 289 -8.85 -14.60 -1.29
N PHE A 290 -8.27 -15.68 -0.75
CA PHE A 290 -9.01 -16.66 0.04
C PHE A 290 -9.75 -16.03 1.23
N HIS A 291 -9.06 -15.32 2.09
CA HIS A 291 -9.66 -14.67 3.27
C HIS A 291 -10.51 -13.45 2.90
N LEU A 292 -10.16 -12.75 1.82
CA LEU A 292 -10.96 -11.63 1.33
C LEU A 292 -12.33 -12.05 0.82
N ARG A 293 -12.44 -13.22 0.18
CA ARG A 293 -13.76 -13.73 -0.30
C ARG A 293 -14.75 -13.84 0.85
N ALA A 294 -14.33 -14.23 2.04
CA ALA A 294 -15.19 -14.25 3.22
C ALA A 294 -15.68 -12.87 3.65
N MET A 295 -15.01 -11.81 3.21
CA MET A 295 -15.34 -10.41 3.52
C MET A 295 -16.15 -9.71 2.40
N ALA A 296 -16.37 -10.36 1.25
CA ALA A 296 -17.02 -9.75 0.08
C ALA A 296 -18.42 -9.17 0.37
N GLY A 297 -19.17 -9.78 1.28
CA GLY A 297 -20.48 -9.29 1.73
C GLY A 297 -20.44 -8.22 2.83
N ARG A 298 -19.28 -7.83 3.31
CA ARG A 298 -19.14 -6.83 4.38
C ARG A 298 -19.21 -5.39 3.83
N PRO A 299 -19.61 -4.41 4.64
CA PRO A 299 -19.79 -3.02 4.20
C PRO A 299 -18.61 -2.43 3.44
N ALA A 300 -17.38 -2.74 3.84
CA ALA A 300 -16.17 -2.25 3.19
C ALA A 300 -15.95 -2.80 1.77
N LEU A 301 -16.55 -3.93 1.39
CA LEU A 301 -16.32 -4.58 0.10
C LEU A 301 -17.60 -4.82 -0.72
N VAL A 302 -18.80 -4.68 -0.13
CA VAL A 302 -20.08 -4.97 -0.83
C VAL A 302 -20.29 -4.10 -2.08
N GLY A 303 -19.84 -2.85 -2.05
CA GLY A 303 -19.90 -1.91 -3.17
C GLY A 303 -18.76 -2.05 -4.18
N LEU A 304 -17.77 -2.86 -3.88
CA LEU A 304 -16.52 -2.99 -4.65
C LEU A 304 -16.74 -3.30 -6.14
N PRO A 305 -17.58 -4.29 -6.54
CA PRO A 305 -17.74 -4.61 -7.96
C PRO A 305 -18.27 -3.44 -8.80
N ALA A 306 -19.14 -2.61 -8.24
CA ALA A 306 -19.65 -1.42 -8.91
C ALA A 306 -18.56 -0.33 -9.00
N MET A 307 -17.78 -0.14 -7.93
CA MET A 307 -16.73 0.86 -7.88
C MET A 307 -15.58 0.54 -8.84
N LEU A 308 -15.19 -0.73 -8.97
CA LEU A 308 -14.12 -1.15 -9.89
C LEU A 308 -14.50 -0.96 -11.38
N ARG A 309 -15.80 -0.81 -11.68
CA ARG A 309 -16.31 -0.51 -13.03
C ARG A 309 -16.63 0.97 -13.25
N ALA A 310 -16.45 1.80 -12.23
CA ALA A 310 -16.76 3.23 -12.33
C ALA A 310 -15.83 3.93 -13.34
N PRO A 311 -16.37 4.67 -14.35
CA PRO A 311 -15.56 5.29 -15.40
C PRO A 311 -14.48 6.23 -14.85
N ASP A 312 -14.78 6.97 -13.77
CA ASP A 312 -13.86 7.91 -13.16
C ASP A 312 -12.64 7.19 -12.53
N LEU A 313 -12.88 6.03 -11.89
CA LEU A 313 -11.81 5.20 -11.34
C LEU A 313 -10.96 4.63 -12.48
N LEU A 314 -11.60 4.00 -13.47
CA LEU A 314 -10.90 3.40 -14.61
C LEU A 314 -10.04 4.42 -15.36
N GLY A 315 -10.61 5.59 -15.65
CA GLY A 315 -9.88 6.68 -16.32
C GLY A 315 -8.69 7.19 -15.51
N ALA A 316 -8.84 7.31 -14.20
CA ALA A 316 -7.74 7.73 -13.32
C ALA A 316 -6.62 6.68 -13.27
N MET A 317 -6.96 5.40 -13.11
CA MET A 317 -5.99 4.32 -13.07
C MET A 317 -5.24 4.16 -14.39
N GLN A 318 -5.94 4.33 -15.52
CA GLN A 318 -5.33 4.31 -16.86
C GLN A 318 -4.31 5.46 -17.03
N ARG A 319 -4.68 6.68 -16.65
CA ARG A 319 -3.75 7.83 -16.72
C ARG A 319 -2.52 7.60 -15.85
N LEU A 320 -2.72 7.07 -14.63
CA LEU A 320 -1.61 6.79 -13.73
C LEU A 320 -0.68 5.70 -14.27
N ARG A 321 -1.23 4.61 -14.83
CA ARG A 321 -0.43 3.56 -15.49
C ARG A 321 0.42 4.10 -16.63
N LEU A 322 -0.17 4.93 -17.49
CA LEU A 322 0.55 5.58 -18.59
C LEU A 322 1.69 6.47 -18.07
N ALA A 323 1.46 7.23 -17.00
CA ALA A 323 2.49 8.08 -16.39
C ALA A 323 3.62 7.26 -15.76
N LEU A 324 3.30 6.10 -15.20
CA LEU A 324 4.26 5.17 -14.59
C LEU A 324 4.93 4.24 -15.62
N LYS A 325 4.45 4.21 -16.87
CA LYS A 325 4.91 3.36 -17.97
C LYS A 325 4.77 1.84 -17.68
N VAL A 326 3.66 1.45 -17.05
CA VAL A 326 3.31 0.07 -16.71
C VAL A 326 1.93 -0.34 -17.24
#